data_f9517dbe64f8cc0060a92a5996ff512c
#
_entry.id   f9517dbe64f8cc0060a92a5996ff512c
#
_cell.length_a   1.000
_cell.length_b   1.000
_cell.length_c   1.000
_cell.angle_alpha   90.00
_cell.angle_beta   90.00
_cell.angle_gamma   90.00
#
_symmetry.space_group_name_H-M   'P 1'
#
loop_
_entity.id
_entity.type
_entity.pdbx_description
1 polymer ?
#
loop_
_entity_poly.entity_id
_entity_poly.type
_entity_poly.pdbx_seq_one_letter_code
_entity_poly.pdbx_strand_id
1 'polypeptide(L)'
;DTPVLTGAIARAFAEVFFKTDVVRPLTGQNFLIGEMIRKYVEKVLERDAKLTPFRYIESEKKIKNLFPLADKSEIQLKGFIDRIDEVRDAVRIIDYKSGSGTTQFTSVEALFDKEDKDRAKAVMQVFMYAWMFNRSVQLSTAIQPGIYYMRTLFSSSFDPGIYHRTDRFKTEQVLDFANYRTDFEDSLRNCLDEIFDTETPFVQTPNGKACMYCPFKDICGK
;
A
#
# COMPACT_ATOMS: atom_id res chain seq x y z
N ASP A 1 0.86 26.91 3.35
CA ASP A 1 1.83 28.01 3.34
C ASP A 1 3.10 27.57 2.64
N THR A 2 3.36 28.12 1.44
CA THR A 2 4.45 27.67 0.54
C THR A 2 5.85 27.69 1.19
N PRO A 3 6.26 28.70 1.98
CA PRO A 3 7.56 28.69 2.65
C PRO A 3 7.75 27.55 3.65
N VAL A 4 6.71 27.20 4.39
CA VAL A 4 6.74 26.09 5.37
C VAL A 4 6.95 24.76 4.65
N LEU A 5 6.23 24.55 3.54
CA LEU A 5 6.33 23.30 2.76
C LEU A 5 7.69 23.19 2.09
N THR A 6 8.22 24.27 1.51
CA THR A 6 9.57 24.29 0.91
C THR A 6 10.64 23.95 1.94
N GLY A 7 10.56 24.51 3.13
CA GLY A 7 11.45 24.20 4.24
C GLY A 7 11.38 22.74 4.71
N ALA A 8 10.16 22.20 4.78
CA ALA A 8 9.94 20.79 5.13
C ALA A 8 10.55 19.83 4.10
N ILE A 9 10.38 20.12 2.79
CA ILE A 9 10.96 19.34 1.71
C ILE A 9 12.49 19.38 1.76
N ALA A 10 13.09 20.57 1.92
CA ALA A 10 14.55 20.69 2.01
C ALA A 10 15.11 19.90 3.21
N ARG A 11 14.41 19.90 4.34
CA ARG A 11 14.75 19.09 5.52
C ARG A 11 14.65 17.60 5.24
N ALA A 12 13.56 17.14 4.63
CA ALA A 12 13.38 15.75 4.24
C ALA A 12 14.49 15.28 3.27
N PHE A 13 14.92 16.13 2.32
CA PHE A 13 16.08 15.82 1.47
C PHE A 13 17.37 15.67 2.27
N ALA A 14 17.63 16.58 3.22
CA ALA A 14 18.82 16.49 4.08
C ALA A 14 18.82 15.15 4.86
N GLU A 15 17.76 14.86 5.58
CA GLU A 15 17.65 13.69 6.45
C GLU A 15 17.60 12.37 5.69
N VAL A 16 16.74 12.28 4.67
CA VAL A 16 16.41 11.00 4.01
C VAL A 16 17.34 10.70 2.83
N PHE A 17 17.62 11.70 2.00
CA PHE A 17 18.41 11.51 0.78
C PHE A 17 19.90 11.75 1.01
N PHE A 18 20.27 12.90 1.60
CA PHE A 18 21.68 13.24 1.84
C PHE A 18 22.26 12.65 3.12
N LYS A 19 21.39 12.11 4.02
CA LYS A 19 21.82 11.54 5.32
C LYS A 19 22.65 12.52 6.16
N THR A 20 22.19 13.76 6.25
CA THR A 20 22.85 14.86 6.98
C THR A 20 21.83 15.70 7.73
N ASP A 21 22.25 16.31 8.83
CA ASP A 21 21.45 17.28 9.60
C ASP A 21 21.52 18.70 9.01
N VAL A 22 22.39 18.93 8.01
CA VAL A 22 22.60 20.24 7.40
C VAL A 22 21.62 20.45 6.27
N VAL A 23 20.59 21.26 6.53
CA VAL A 23 19.61 21.67 5.51
C VAL A 23 20.23 22.71 4.58
N ARG A 24 20.24 22.43 3.28
CA ARG A 24 20.73 23.34 2.23
C ARG A 24 19.64 23.55 1.18
N PRO A 25 19.65 24.69 0.47
CA PRO A 25 18.80 24.89 -0.70
C PRO A 25 19.04 23.79 -1.73
N LEU A 26 17.95 23.25 -2.27
CA LEU A 26 18.04 22.28 -3.35
C LEU A 26 18.47 22.97 -4.66
N THR A 27 19.35 22.32 -5.42
CA THR A 27 19.87 22.84 -6.69
C THR A 27 19.82 21.77 -7.78
N GLY A 28 19.89 22.17 -9.04
CA GLY A 28 19.93 21.25 -10.19
C GLY A 28 18.74 20.29 -10.21
N GLN A 29 19.01 19.01 -10.42
CA GLN A 29 17.97 17.97 -10.51
C GLN A 29 17.19 17.82 -9.19
N ASN A 30 17.85 17.96 -8.04
CA ASN A 30 17.19 17.86 -6.74
C ASN A 30 16.17 19.00 -6.53
N PHE A 31 16.43 20.20 -7.07
CA PHE A 31 15.45 21.28 -7.07
C PHE A 31 14.19 20.90 -7.87
N LEU A 32 14.34 20.33 -9.07
CA LEU A 32 13.20 19.88 -9.87
C LEU A 32 12.39 18.79 -9.18
N ILE A 33 13.07 17.82 -8.57
CA ILE A 33 12.42 16.77 -7.77
C ILE A 33 11.68 17.39 -6.58
N GLY A 34 12.30 18.33 -5.87
CA GLY A 34 11.68 19.05 -4.75
C GLY A 34 10.42 19.79 -5.16
N GLU A 35 10.44 20.49 -6.31
CA GLU A 35 9.25 21.18 -6.85
C GLU A 35 8.15 20.19 -7.26
N MET A 36 8.51 19.04 -7.80
CA MET A 36 7.55 17.96 -8.10
C MET A 36 6.89 17.44 -6.81
N ILE A 37 7.69 17.12 -5.79
CA ILE A 37 7.19 16.68 -4.48
C ILE A 37 6.29 17.75 -3.88
N ARG A 38 6.67 19.03 -3.94
CA ARG A 38 5.85 20.14 -3.44
C ARG A 38 4.46 20.13 -4.06
N LYS A 39 4.36 19.99 -5.38
CA LYS A 39 3.07 19.92 -6.08
C LYS A 39 2.22 18.73 -5.66
N TYR A 40 2.84 17.56 -5.46
CA TYR A 40 2.13 16.39 -4.96
C TYR A 40 1.59 16.62 -3.56
N VAL A 41 2.42 17.16 -2.64
CA VAL A 41 1.99 17.42 -1.27
C VAL A 41 0.88 18.47 -1.22
N GLU A 42 1.00 19.56 -1.98
CA GLU A 42 -0.07 20.56 -2.11
C GLU A 42 -1.38 19.92 -2.57
N LYS A 43 -1.30 18.99 -3.53
CA LYS A 43 -2.49 18.30 -4.05
C LYS A 43 -3.09 17.33 -3.06
N VAL A 44 -2.27 16.61 -2.29
CA VAL A 44 -2.74 15.77 -1.17
C VAL A 44 -3.48 16.64 -0.15
N LEU A 45 -2.88 17.77 0.26
CA LEU A 45 -3.50 18.68 1.22
C LEU A 45 -4.83 19.28 0.71
N GLU A 46 -4.95 19.59 -0.59
CA GLU A 46 -6.22 20.00 -1.19
C GLU A 46 -7.29 18.90 -1.08
N ARG A 47 -6.89 17.64 -1.27
CA ARG A 47 -7.81 16.49 -1.12
C ARG A 47 -8.21 16.31 0.33
N ASP A 48 -7.26 16.40 1.25
CA ASP A 48 -7.49 16.29 2.68
C ASP A 48 -8.42 17.41 3.20
N ALA A 49 -8.25 18.63 2.73
CA ALA A 49 -9.14 19.72 3.08
C ALA A 49 -10.62 19.44 2.77
N LYS A 50 -10.91 18.65 1.72
CA LYS A 50 -12.27 18.22 1.36
C LYS A 50 -12.83 17.14 2.28
N LEU A 51 -11.96 16.44 3.03
CA LEU A 51 -12.35 15.41 4.00
C LEU A 51 -12.62 15.97 5.38
N THR A 52 -12.30 17.24 5.62
CA THR A 52 -12.46 17.90 6.91
C THR A 52 -13.94 17.89 7.38
N PRO A 53 -14.22 17.57 8.66
CA PRO A 53 -13.23 17.28 9.71
C PRO A 53 -12.71 15.84 9.64
N PHE A 54 -11.37 15.67 9.79
CA PHE A 54 -10.74 14.37 9.96
C PHE A 54 -9.66 14.44 11.04
N ARG A 55 -9.30 13.32 11.62
CA ARG A 55 -8.26 13.22 12.64
C ARG A 55 -7.06 12.44 12.06
N TYR A 56 -5.93 13.14 11.88
CA TYR A 56 -4.66 12.48 11.59
C TYR A 56 -4.22 11.67 12.83
N ILE A 57 -3.82 10.42 12.63
CA ILE A 57 -3.39 9.53 13.71
C ILE A 57 -1.87 9.36 13.67
N GLU A 58 -1.32 8.82 12.57
CA GLU A 58 0.11 8.51 12.47
C GLU A 58 0.54 8.36 11.01
N SER A 59 1.83 8.58 10.71
CA SER A 59 2.46 8.21 9.44
C SER A 59 3.68 7.34 9.68
N GLU A 60 4.10 6.60 8.65
CA GLU A 60 5.26 5.71 8.67
C GLU A 60 5.24 4.74 9.86
N LYS A 61 4.03 4.26 10.21
CA LYS A 61 3.85 3.37 11.34
C LYS A 61 4.49 2.02 11.10
N LYS A 62 5.54 1.73 11.86
CA LYS A 62 6.11 0.37 11.92
C LYS A 62 5.13 -0.58 12.59
N ILE A 63 4.82 -1.68 11.91
CA ILE A 63 3.91 -2.68 12.42
C ILE A 63 4.49 -4.08 12.25
N LYS A 64 4.24 -4.95 13.21
CA LYS A 64 4.62 -6.36 13.20
C LYS A 64 3.58 -7.20 13.91
N ASN A 65 3.27 -8.36 13.35
CA ASN A 65 2.36 -9.34 13.94
C ASN A 65 2.89 -10.75 13.67
N LEU A 66 2.57 -11.68 14.54
CA LEU A 66 2.74 -13.10 14.29
C LEU A 66 1.52 -13.62 13.52
N PHE A 67 1.79 -14.44 12.52
CA PHE A 67 0.78 -15.12 11.71
C PHE A 67 0.95 -16.64 11.88
N PRO A 68 -0.08 -17.37 12.35
CA PRO A 68 0.00 -18.80 12.55
C PRO A 68 -0.16 -19.56 11.23
N LEU A 69 0.73 -20.51 10.95
CA LEU A 69 0.65 -21.46 9.84
C LEU A 69 -0.20 -22.68 10.21
N ALA A 70 -0.50 -23.53 9.22
CA ALA A 70 -1.31 -24.73 9.40
C ALA A 70 -0.65 -25.74 10.35
N ASP A 71 0.67 -25.85 10.36
CA ASP A 71 1.46 -26.70 11.25
C ASP A 71 1.60 -26.16 12.68
N LYS A 72 0.94 -25.04 12.99
CA LYS A 72 0.99 -24.29 14.26
C LYS A 72 2.31 -23.55 14.51
N SER A 73 3.25 -23.53 13.59
CA SER A 73 4.37 -22.60 13.63
C SER A 73 3.88 -21.18 13.40
N GLU A 74 4.70 -20.19 13.75
CA GLU A 74 4.35 -18.77 13.57
C GLU A 74 5.42 -18.05 12.77
N ILE A 75 5.01 -17.22 11.85
CA ILE A 75 5.92 -16.34 11.13
C ILE A 75 5.67 -14.88 11.49
N GLN A 76 6.72 -14.07 11.47
CA GLN A 76 6.60 -12.65 11.74
C GLN A 76 6.39 -11.87 10.45
N LEU A 77 5.22 -11.26 10.30
CA LEU A 77 4.92 -10.28 9.27
C LEU A 77 5.32 -8.88 9.76
N LYS A 78 5.94 -8.10 8.87
CA LYS A 78 6.39 -6.73 9.17
C LYS A 78 5.98 -5.81 8.02
N GLY A 79 5.71 -4.55 8.34
CA GLY A 79 5.42 -3.53 7.35
C GLY A 79 5.51 -2.12 7.91
N PHE A 80 5.30 -1.17 7.01
CA PHE A 80 5.19 0.26 7.32
C PHE A 80 3.88 0.73 6.70
N ILE A 81 3.02 1.31 7.52
CA ILE A 81 1.79 1.94 7.05
C ILE A 81 2.11 3.40 6.81
N ASP A 82 1.98 3.85 5.56
CA ASP A 82 2.37 5.20 5.16
C ASP A 82 1.56 6.26 5.90
N ARG A 83 0.23 6.05 6.04
CA ARG A 83 -0.64 6.98 6.74
C ARG A 83 -1.85 6.30 7.37
N ILE A 84 -2.17 6.71 8.59
CA ILE A 84 -3.38 6.35 9.32
C ILE A 84 -4.11 7.64 9.70
N ASP A 85 -5.37 7.73 9.36
CA ASP A 85 -6.25 8.80 9.81
C ASP A 85 -7.67 8.28 10.08
N GLU A 86 -8.52 9.13 10.63
CA GLU A 86 -9.91 8.83 10.92
C GLU A 86 -10.78 9.90 10.27
N VAL A 87 -11.72 9.43 9.46
CA VAL A 87 -12.72 10.28 8.79
C VAL A 87 -14.09 9.79 9.18
N ARG A 88 -14.88 10.65 9.79
CA ARG A 88 -16.17 10.25 10.39
C ARG A 88 -15.93 9.13 11.42
N ASP A 89 -16.53 7.97 11.26
CA ASP A 89 -16.41 6.83 12.19
C ASP A 89 -15.60 5.68 11.61
N ALA A 90 -14.71 5.95 10.64
CA ALA A 90 -13.86 4.94 10.01
C ALA A 90 -12.39 5.33 10.10
N VAL A 91 -11.55 4.39 10.53
CA VAL A 91 -10.08 4.51 10.45
C VAL A 91 -9.65 4.16 9.04
N ARG A 92 -8.93 5.06 8.37
CA ARG A 92 -8.39 4.80 7.04
C ARG A 92 -6.93 4.36 7.14
N ILE A 93 -6.60 3.33 6.38
CA ILE A 93 -5.23 2.85 6.14
C ILE A 93 -4.87 3.21 4.71
N ILE A 94 -3.99 4.19 4.55
CA ILE A 94 -3.62 4.75 3.24
C ILE A 94 -2.20 4.36 2.88
N ASP A 95 -2.03 3.91 1.65
CA ASP A 95 -0.75 3.60 1.02
C ASP A 95 -0.50 4.54 -0.16
N TYR A 96 0.70 5.14 -0.24
CA TYR A 96 1.09 6.06 -1.31
C TYR A 96 1.90 5.33 -2.39
N LYS A 97 1.48 5.40 -3.63
CA LYS A 97 2.15 4.78 -4.78
C LYS A 97 2.58 5.82 -5.81
N SER A 98 3.87 5.92 -6.07
CA SER A 98 4.42 6.80 -7.11
C SER A 98 4.08 6.36 -8.53
N GLY A 99 3.78 5.06 -8.72
CA GLY A 99 3.42 4.46 -10.00
C GLY A 99 1.94 4.63 -10.36
N SER A 100 1.46 3.69 -11.16
CA SER A 100 0.06 3.49 -11.51
C SER A 100 -0.33 2.04 -11.25
N GLY A 101 -1.60 1.80 -11.01
CA GLY A 101 -2.14 0.46 -10.79
C GLY A 101 -3.65 0.49 -10.68
N THR A 102 -4.23 -0.65 -10.36
CA THR A 102 -5.66 -0.78 -10.12
C THR A 102 -5.99 -0.72 -8.64
N THR A 103 -7.11 -0.10 -8.31
CA THR A 103 -7.75 -0.17 -7.00
C THR A 103 -8.94 -1.14 -6.99
N GLN A 104 -9.14 -1.87 -8.10
CA GLN A 104 -10.21 -2.85 -8.23
C GLN A 104 -9.65 -4.27 -8.14
N PHE A 105 -10.43 -5.16 -7.52
CA PHE A 105 -10.19 -6.59 -7.47
C PHE A 105 -11.49 -7.38 -7.66
N THR A 106 -11.39 -8.64 -8.08
CA THR A 106 -12.55 -9.49 -8.40
C THR A 106 -12.91 -10.46 -7.29
N SER A 107 -11.92 -10.90 -6.54
CA SER A 107 -12.08 -11.69 -5.32
C SER A 107 -10.81 -11.58 -4.47
N VAL A 108 -10.89 -11.97 -3.22
CA VAL A 108 -9.73 -11.95 -2.33
C VAL A 108 -8.67 -12.96 -2.79
N GLU A 109 -9.09 -14.14 -3.24
CA GLU A 109 -8.20 -15.18 -3.77
C GLU A 109 -7.43 -14.69 -4.99
N ALA A 110 -8.07 -13.90 -5.87
CA ALA A 110 -7.42 -13.32 -7.05
C ALA A 110 -6.26 -12.37 -6.70
N LEU A 111 -6.24 -11.79 -5.49
CA LEU A 111 -5.11 -11.00 -5.01
C LEU A 111 -3.84 -11.85 -4.81
N PHE A 112 -4.00 -13.15 -4.56
CA PHE A 112 -2.93 -14.11 -4.31
C PHE A 112 -2.60 -14.99 -5.52
N ASP A 113 -3.31 -14.83 -6.65
CA ASP A 113 -3.06 -15.61 -7.85
C ASP A 113 -1.64 -15.36 -8.38
N LYS A 114 -0.77 -16.35 -8.24
CA LYS A 114 0.62 -16.27 -8.66
C LYS A 114 0.79 -16.27 -10.18
N GLU A 115 -0.19 -16.76 -10.92
CA GLU A 115 -0.18 -16.80 -12.39
C GLU A 115 -0.65 -15.48 -13.01
N ASP A 116 -1.45 -14.69 -12.29
CA ASP A 116 -1.86 -13.35 -12.72
C ASP A 116 -0.81 -12.30 -12.34
N LYS A 117 0.01 -11.90 -13.32
CA LYS A 117 1.01 -10.83 -13.14
C LYS A 117 0.37 -9.46 -12.90
N ASP A 118 -0.85 -9.26 -13.38
CA ASP A 118 -1.58 -7.99 -13.34
C ASP A 118 -2.51 -7.91 -12.12
N ARG A 119 -2.48 -8.94 -11.22
CA ARG A 119 -3.24 -8.93 -9.98
C ARG A 119 -3.04 -7.64 -9.18
N ALA A 120 -4.02 -7.22 -8.45
CA ALA A 120 -4.05 -5.96 -7.70
C ALA A 120 -3.12 -6.00 -6.45
N LYS A 121 -1.80 -6.08 -6.66
CA LYS A 121 -0.78 -6.21 -5.58
C LYS A 121 -0.86 -5.11 -4.54
N ALA A 122 -1.19 -3.88 -4.95
CA ALA A 122 -1.32 -2.78 -4.01
C ALA A 122 -2.57 -2.93 -3.13
N VAL A 123 -3.64 -3.53 -3.65
CA VAL A 123 -4.83 -3.87 -2.84
C VAL A 123 -4.47 -4.95 -1.83
N MET A 124 -3.77 -6.02 -2.24
CA MET A 124 -3.27 -7.05 -1.32
C MET A 124 -2.42 -6.42 -0.21
N GLN A 125 -1.51 -5.51 -0.53
CA GLN A 125 -0.63 -4.85 0.44
C GLN A 125 -1.41 -4.03 1.46
N VAL A 126 -2.36 -3.21 1.03
CA VAL A 126 -3.11 -2.37 1.97
C VAL A 126 -4.12 -3.20 2.79
N PHE A 127 -4.62 -4.33 2.26
CA PHE A 127 -5.40 -5.30 3.04
C PHE A 127 -4.53 -5.97 4.11
N MET A 128 -3.28 -6.30 3.79
CA MET A 128 -2.30 -6.78 4.78
C MET A 128 -2.11 -5.75 5.90
N TYR A 129 -1.97 -4.47 5.56
CA TYR A 129 -1.82 -3.40 6.55
C TYR A 129 -3.08 -3.22 7.41
N ALA A 130 -4.27 -3.30 6.79
CA ALA A 130 -5.54 -3.24 7.51
C ALA A 130 -5.68 -4.42 8.48
N TRP A 131 -5.32 -5.63 8.04
CA TRP A 131 -5.29 -6.83 8.88
C TRP A 131 -4.32 -6.67 10.07
N MET A 132 -3.08 -6.28 9.80
CA MET A 132 -2.06 -6.09 10.82
C MET A 132 -2.47 -5.02 11.83
N PHE A 133 -3.03 -3.92 11.38
CA PHE A 133 -3.46 -2.82 12.23
C PHE A 133 -4.64 -3.23 13.12
N ASN A 134 -5.65 -3.87 12.57
CA ASN A 134 -6.79 -4.37 13.32
C ASN A 134 -6.36 -5.32 14.44
N ARG A 135 -5.43 -6.20 14.14
CA ARG A 135 -4.90 -7.16 15.10
C ARG A 135 -4.10 -6.50 16.22
N SER A 136 -3.43 -5.39 15.94
CA SER A 136 -2.62 -4.66 16.92
C SER A 136 -3.44 -3.81 17.88
N VAL A 137 -4.59 -3.25 17.42
CA VAL A 137 -5.36 -2.27 18.21
C VAL A 137 -6.76 -2.74 18.58
N GLN A 138 -7.23 -3.86 18.02
CA GLN A 138 -8.54 -4.46 18.29
C GLN A 138 -9.70 -3.44 18.25
N LEU A 139 -9.74 -2.66 17.16
CA LEU A 139 -10.76 -1.64 16.97
C LEU A 139 -12.14 -2.28 16.72
N SER A 140 -13.17 -1.63 17.26
CA SER A 140 -14.58 -1.89 16.91
C SER A 140 -15.07 -1.03 15.75
N THR A 141 -14.29 -0.02 15.35
CA THR A 141 -14.59 0.89 14.23
C THR A 141 -14.17 0.27 12.91
N ALA A 142 -14.89 0.63 11.83
CA ALA A 142 -14.57 0.19 10.48
C ALA A 142 -13.15 0.60 10.09
N ILE A 143 -12.43 -0.28 9.37
CA ILE A 143 -11.12 0.02 8.77
C ILE A 143 -11.29 0.11 7.27
N GLN A 144 -11.13 1.30 6.73
CA GLN A 144 -11.24 1.59 5.31
C GLN A 144 -9.85 1.67 4.67
N PRO A 145 -9.44 0.67 3.87
CA PRO A 145 -8.19 0.73 3.13
C PRO A 145 -8.31 1.67 1.92
N GLY A 146 -7.20 2.33 1.56
CA GLY A 146 -7.16 3.21 0.41
C GLY A 146 -5.76 3.34 -0.19
N ILE A 147 -5.68 3.70 -1.48
CA ILE A 147 -4.43 3.84 -2.22
C ILE A 147 -4.41 5.19 -2.92
N TYR A 148 -3.37 5.98 -2.67
CA TYR A 148 -3.11 7.24 -3.36
C TYR A 148 -2.11 7.00 -4.49
N TYR A 149 -2.58 6.77 -5.71
CA TYR A 149 -1.72 6.76 -6.89
C TYR A 149 -1.36 8.19 -7.28
N MET A 150 -0.11 8.58 -7.10
CA MET A 150 0.36 9.95 -7.35
C MET A 150 0.12 10.41 -8.78
N ARG A 151 0.23 9.51 -9.76
CA ARG A 151 -0.01 9.84 -11.17
C ARG A 151 -1.45 10.26 -11.47
N THR A 152 -2.43 9.76 -10.69
CA THR A 152 -3.84 10.09 -10.88
C THR A 152 -4.32 11.20 -9.94
N LEU A 153 -3.48 11.65 -9.01
CA LEU A 153 -3.83 12.61 -7.96
C LEU A 153 -4.37 13.94 -8.51
N PHE A 154 -3.90 14.35 -9.69
CA PHE A 154 -4.32 15.59 -10.36
C PHE A 154 -5.60 15.44 -11.19
N SER A 155 -6.07 14.21 -11.41
CA SER A 155 -7.32 13.97 -12.11
C SER A 155 -8.52 14.48 -11.32
N SER A 156 -9.52 15.01 -12.00
CA SER A 156 -10.82 15.33 -11.38
C SER A 156 -11.54 14.09 -10.85
N SER A 157 -11.28 12.93 -11.46
CA SER A 157 -11.83 11.62 -11.06
C SER A 157 -10.96 10.87 -10.03
N PHE A 158 -9.98 11.55 -9.41
CA PHE A 158 -9.15 10.90 -8.38
C PHE A 158 -10.01 10.38 -7.23
N ASP A 159 -9.87 9.09 -6.95
CA ASP A 159 -10.50 8.40 -5.85
C ASP A 159 -9.50 7.37 -5.26
N PRO A 160 -9.17 7.46 -3.97
CA PRO A 160 -8.29 6.52 -3.30
C PRO A 160 -9.01 5.23 -2.87
N GLY A 161 -10.32 5.13 -3.05
CA GLY A 161 -11.13 3.99 -2.64
C GLY A 161 -10.70 2.69 -3.32
N ILE A 162 -10.90 1.59 -2.61
CA ILE A 162 -10.74 0.24 -3.16
C ILE A 162 -12.11 -0.30 -3.51
N TYR A 163 -12.21 -1.00 -4.63
CA TYR A 163 -13.46 -1.47 -5.17
C TYR A 163 -13.43 -2.97 -5.45
N HIS A 164 -14.40 -3.68 -4.89
CA HIS A 164 -14.69 -5.06 -5.22
C HIS A 164 -15.62 -5.11 -6.43
N ARG A 165 -15.17 -5.72 -7.52
CA ARG A 165 -15.98 -5.95 -8.71
C ARG A 165 -16.71 -7.27 -8.58
N THR A 166 -17.98 -7.21 -8.15
CA THR A 166 -18.82 -8.38 -7.89
C THR A 166 -19.36 -9.03 -9.17
N ASP A 167 -19.49 -8.25 -10.24
CA ASP A 167 -19.80 -8.76 -11.58
C ASP A 167 -19.25 -7.84 -12.68
N ARG A 168 -19.63 -8.08 -13.95
CA ARG A 168 -19.14 -7.32 -15.10
C ARG A 168 -19.48 -5.83 -15.03
N PHE A 169 -20.57 -5.46 -14.35
CA PHE A 169 -21.10 -4.09 -14.34
C PHE A 169 -21.23 -3.49 -12.93
N LYS A 170 -20.95 -4.27 -11.89
CA LYS A 170 -21.14 -3.86 -10.51
C LYS A 170 -19.84 -3.84 -9.75
N THR A 171 -19.53 -2.69 -9.16
CA THR A 171 -18.43 -2.51 -8.23
C THR A 171 -18.96 -1.96 -6.91
N GLU A 172 -18.43 -2.45 -5.80
CA GLU A 172 -18.77 -2.01 -4.46
C GLU A 172 -17.51 -1.49 -3.77
N GLN A 173 -17.60 -0.32 -3.17
CA GLN A 173 -16.48 0.24 -2.42
C GLN A 173 -16.25 -0.54 -1.13
N VAL A 174 -15.00 -0.82 -0.83
CA VAL A 174 -14.58 -1.42 0.44
C VAL A 174 -14.59 -0.34 1.52
N LEU A 175 -15.68 -0.26 2.26
CA LEU A 175 -15.86 0.69 3.37
C LEU A 175 -15.35 0.12 4.69
N ASP A 176 -15.30 -1.21 4.81
CA ASP A 176 -14.75 -1.90 5.98
C ASP A 176 -14.04 -3.18 5.56
N PHE A 177 -12.76 -3.28 5.90
CA PHE A 177 -11.94 -4.47 5.70
C PHE A 177 -12.48 -5.70 6.46
N ALA A 178 -13.22 -5.51 7.54
CA ALA A 178 -13.78 -6.62 8.33
C ALA A 178 -14.61 -7.59 7.48
N ASN A 179 -15.27 -7.08 6.42
CA ASN A 179 -16.07 -7.90 5.49
C ASN A 179 -15.24 -8.85 4.63
N TYR A 180 -13.93 -8.63 4.53
CA TYR A 180 -12.99 -9.40 3.69
C TYR A 180 -11.94 -10.13 4.53
N ARG A 181 -11.96 -9.94 5.86
CA ARG A 181 -10.90 -10.40 6.74
C ARG A 181 -10.72 -11.92 6.72
N THR A 182 -11.79 -12.68 6.81
CA THR A 182 -11.73 -14.14 6.86
C THR A 182 -11.13 -14.70 5.56
N ASP A 183 -11.66 -14.29 4.41
CA ASP A 183 -11.17 -14.73 3.10
C ASP A 183 -9.71 -14.32 2.89
N PHE A 184 -9.33 -13.14 3.41
CA PHE A 184 -7.96 -12.66 3.34
C PHE A 184 -7.01 -13.49 4.23
N GLU A 185 -7.41 -13.81 5.46
CA GLU A 185 -6.63 -14.65 6.37
C GLU A 185 -6.43 -16.06 5.79
N ASP A 186 -7.47 -16.65 5.20
CA ASP A 186 -7.41 -17.97 4.59
C ASP A 186 -6.51 -17.99 3.35
N SER A 187 -6.66 -17.00 2.45
CA SER A 187 -5.81 -16.87 1.26
C SER A 187 -4.35 -16.60 1.62
N LEU A 188 -4.12 -15.76 2.64
CA LEU A 188 -2.77 -15.48 3.14
C LEU A 188 -2.15 -16.74 3.76
N ARG A 189 -2.91 -17.50 4.55
CA ARG A 189 -2.46 -18.76 5.14
C ARG A 189 -2.04 -19.75 4.05
N ASN A 190 -2.91 -19.98 3.07
CA ASN A 190 -2.62 -20.88 1.96
C ASN A 190 -1.34 -20.48 1.20
N CYS A 191 -1.16 -19.18 0.95
CA CYS A 191 0.04 -18.66 0.31
C CYS A 191 1.30 -18.87 1.16
N LEU A 192 1.23 -18.65 2.46
CA LEU A 192 2.36 -18.80 3.36
C LEU A 192 2.67 -20.27 3.62
N ASP A 193 1.66 -21.13 3.80
CA ASP A 193 1.85 -22.58 3.93
C ASP A 193 2.55 -23.15 2.69
N GLU A 194 2.19 -22.71 1.48
CA GLU A 194 2.90 -23.12 0.24
C GLU A 194 4.37 -22.64 0.23
N ILE A 195 4.65 -21.41 0.69
CA ILE A 195 6.02 -20.89 0.73
C ILE A 195 6.91 -21.64 1.73
N PHE A 196 6.35 -22.08 2.85
CA PHE A 196 7.08 -22.74 3.92
C PHE A 196 6.98 -24.29 3.86
N ASP A 197 6.24 -24.84 2.88
CA ASP A 197 6.18 -26.28 2.66
C ASP A 197 7.52 -26.78 2.10
N THR A 198 8.25 -27.56 2.90
CA THR A 198 9.54 -28.13 2.53
C THR A 198 9.45 -29.23 1.46
N GLU A 199 8.27 -29.81 1.27
CA GLU A 199 8.03 -30.86 0.27
C GLU A 199 7.70 -30.28 -1.12
N THR A 200 7.31 -29.01 -1.17
CA THR A 200 7.01 -28.32 -2.43
C THR A 200 8.25 -27.62 -2.98
N PRO A 201 8.85 -28.11 -4.11
CA PRO A 201 10.05 -27.49 -4.66
C PRO A 201 9.74 -26.14 -5.30
N PHE A 202 10.70 -25.21 -5.23
CA PHE A 202 10.65 -23.96 -5.98
C PHE A 202 10.81 -24.25 -7.48
N VAL A 203 9.84 -23.82 -8.28
CA VAL A 203 9.85 -23.96 -9.72
C VAL A 203 9.87 -22.62 -10.42
N GLN A 204 10.41 -22.58 -11.64
CA GLN A 204 10.34 -21.37 -12.46
C GLN A 204 8.89 -21.08 -12.85
N THR A 205 8.50 -19.79 -12.78
CA THR A 205 7.17 -19.40 -13.26
C THR A 205 7.01 -19.70 -14.75
N PRO A 206 5.88 -20.27 -15.17
CA PRO A 206 5.55 -20.44 -16.60
C PRO A 206 5.25 -19.11 -17.27
N ASN A 207 4.94 -18.06 -16.50
CA ASN A 207 4.60 -16.74 -16.99
C ASN A 207 5.83 -15.93 -17.39
N GLY A 208 6.26 -16.02 -18.67
CA GLY A 208 7.41 -15.30 -19.21
C GLY A 208 7.33 -13.77 -19.05
N LYS A 209 6.11 -13.20 -18.95
CA LYS A 209 5.95 -11.75 -18.70
C LYS A 209 6.40 -11.36 -17.29
N ALA A 210 6.34 -12.25 -16.32
CA ALA A 210 6.86 -12.00 -14.96
C ALA A 210 8.40 -11.87 -14.97
N CYS A 211 9.08 -12.47 -15.96
CA CYS A 211 10.53 -12.46 -16.10
C CYS A 211 11.06 -11.18 -16.79
N MET A 212 10.22 -10.42 -17.48
CA MET A 212 10.64 -9.28 -18.33
C MET A 212 11.52 -8.27 -17.58
N TYR A 213 11.19 -7.97 -16.32
CA TYR A 213 11.91 -7.02 -15.46
C TYR A 213 12.46 -7.69 -14.21
N CYS A 214 12.55 -9.02 -14.18
CA CYS A 214 13.09 -9.75 -13.03
C CYS A 214 14.63 -9.58 -12.99
N PRO A 215 15.21 -9.15 -11.87
CA PRO A 215 16.66 -9.00 -11.74
C PRO A 215 17.40 -10.35 -11.76
N PHE A 216 16.69 -11.46 -11.63
CA PHE A 216 17.23 -12.82 -11.58
C PHE A 216 16.98 -13.62 -12.87
N LYS A 217 16.48 -12.99 -13.93
CA LYS A 217 16.13 -13.67 -15.18
C LYS A 217 17.30 -14.48 -15.78
N ASP A 218 18.52 -13.94 -15.68
CA ASP A 218 19.73 -14.58 -16.25
C ASP A 218 20.10 -15.86 -15.50
N ILE A 219 19.82 -15.95 -14.19
CA ILE A 219 19.98 -17.17 -13.39
C ILE A 219 18.99 -18.25 -13.83
N CYS A 220 17.80 -17.82 -14.25
CA CYS A 220 16.73 -18.72 -14.71
C CYS A 220 16.87 -19.08 -16.20
N GLY A 221 17.82 -18.49 -16.95
CA GLY A 221 17.96 -18.71 -18.40
C GLY A 221 16.78 -18.15 -19.22
N LYS A 222 16.19 -17.02 -18.79
CA LYS A 222 15.02 -16.36 -19.43
C LYS A 222 15.40 -15.07 -20.13
#